data_81a69f3da9cc49608f3744e1abf5f6da
#
_entry.id   81a69f3da9cc49608f3744e1abf5f6da
#
_cell.length_a   1.000
_cell.length_b   1.000
_cell.length_c   1.000
_cell.angle_alpha   90.00
_cell.angle_beta   90.00
_cell.angle_gamma   90.00
#
_symmetry.space_group_name_H-M   'P 1'
#
loop_
_entity.id
_entity.type
_entity.pdbx_description
1 polymer ?
#
loop_
_entity_poly.entity_id
_entity_poly.type
_entity_poly.pdbx_seq_one_letter_code
_entity_poly.pdbx_strand_id
1 'polypeptide(L)'
;QPNAPWTYQGRVAIDLAVKKSTKSVTLNTNELKLHTAEIAVDAGKNASSIKASNISYDEKNQRCTLSFDQELPQSEKAVLSITFQGTMNNTMAGFYRSKYTPTVEPAKGVAKDDEHHYMFSTQFESSDARRAFPCFDEPNLKATFDFEMEVPEDLTALSNMPEKETKKSKNAGHKIVSFEKTPVMSTYLLAWAFGDFEYIEDFTKRKYNGKNLPVRVYTTRGLKEQGKLALESAHQVVDYFSEVTTHLMTVIVPRLTTT
;
A
#
# COMPACT_ATOMS: atom_id res chain seq x y z
N GLN A 1 -20.50 -6.74 -11.69
CA GLN A 1 -21.27 -6.22 -12.84
C GLN A 1 -20.26 -5.80 -13.91
N PRO A 2 -20.40 -6.21 -15.19
CA PRO A 2 -19.41 -5.95 -16.25
C PRO A 2 -19.14 -4.46 -16.51
N ASN A 3 -19.99 -3.56 -16.08
CA ASN A 3 -19.91 -2.11 -16.30
C ASN A 3 -19.81 -1.28 -15.00
N ALA A 4 -19.65 -1.90 -13.84
CA ALA A 4 -19.41 -1.15 -12.62
C ALA A 4 -17.98 -0.58 -12.64
N PRO A 5 -17.76 0.69 -12.29
CA PRO A 5 -16.42 1.20 -12.16
C PRO A 5 -15.67 0.37 -11.10
N TRP A 6 -14.46 -0.06 -11.44
CA TRP A 6 -13.56 -0.76 -10.54
C TRP A 6 -13.13 0.17 -9.40
N THR A 7 -13.92 0.21 -8.34
CA THR A 7 -13.68 1.11 -7.21
C THR A 7 -13.23 0.35 -5.97
N TYR A 8 -12.52 1.05 -5.12
CA TYR A 8 -12.16 0.58 -3.78
C TYR A 8 -12.45 1.67 -2.75
N GLN A 9 -12.66 1.27 -1.53
CA GLN A 9 -12.78 2.15 -0.37
C GLN A 9 -11.48 2.06 0.43
N GLY A 10 -11.03 3.20 0.93
CA GLY A 10 -9.83 3.26 1.77
C GLY A 10 -10.02 4.14 2.98
N ARG A 11 -9.21 3.88 3.98
CA ARG A 11 -9.00 4.74 5.14
C ARG A 11 -7.51 4.93 5.35
N VAL A 12 -7.10 6.15 5.58
CA VAL A 12 -5.75 6.48 6.01
C VAL A 12 -5.79 7.23 7.33
N ALA A 13 -4.89 6.90 8.23
CA ALA A 13 -4.61 7.66 9.45
C ALA A 13 -3.15 8.11 9.39
N ILE A 14 -2.92 9.41 9.48
CA ILE A 14 -1.60 10.02 9.35
C ILE A 14 -1.23 10.66 10.68
N ASP A 15 -0.20 10.09 11.32
CA ASP A 15 0.43 10.70 12.48
C ASP A 15 1.29 11.89 12.02
N LEU A 16 1.02 13.07 12.57
CA LEU A 16 1.72 14.30 12.18
C LEU A 16 1.91 15.26 13.36
N ALA A 17 2.79 16.25 13.17
CA ALA A 17 2.94 17.36 14.09
C ALA A 17 2.41 18.65 13.45
N VAL A 18 1.59 19.39 14.17
CA VAL A 18 1.14 20.72 13.80
C VAL A 18 2.18 21.73 14.29
N LYS A 19 3.09 22.14 13.41
CA LYS A 19 4.22 23.02 13.77
C LYS A 19 3.80 24.47 14.05
N LYS A 20 2.68 24.89 13.47
CA LYS A 20 2.11 26.22 13.64
C LYS A 20 0.60 26.11 13.61
N SER A 21 -0.07 26.86 14.49
CA SER A 21 -1.53 26.94 14.52
C SER A 21 -2.10 27.26 13.14
N THR A 22 -3.12 26.52 12.72
CA THR A 22 -3.69 26.63 11.36
C THR A 22 -5.17 26.21 11.35
N LYS A 23 -5.89 26.64 10.32
CA LYS A 23 -7.27 26.20 10.05
C LYS A 23 -7.37 25.27 8.83
N SER A 24 -6.23 24.84 8.29
CA SER A 24 -6.26 23.98 7.12
C SER A 24 -5.07 23.00 7.06
N VAL A 25 -5.30 21.88 6.40
CA VAL A 25 -4.26 20.89 6.05
C VAL A 25 -4.37 20.63 4.55
N THR A 26 -3.27 20.74 3.82
CA THR A 26 -3.22 20.45 2.38
C THR A 26 -2.41 19.16 2.16
N LEU A 27 -2.98 18.25 1.36
CA LEU A 27 -2.41 16.96 1.00
C LEU A 27 -2.34 16.79 -0.51
N ASN A 28 -1.53 15.86 -0.97
CA ASN A 28 -1.59 15.40 -2.35
C ASN A 28 -2.73 14.39 -2.50
N THR A 29 -3.47 14.53 -3.60
CA THR A 29 -4.53 13.62 -4.02
C THR A 29 -4.81 13.80 -5.50
N ASN A 30 -5.02 12.71 -6.21
CA ASN A 30 -5.39 12.71 -7.62
C ASN A 30 -6.38 11.57 -7.88
N GLU A 31 -7.49 11.88 -8.56
CA GLU A 31 -8.52 10.89 -8.93
C GLU A 31 -9.17 10.17 -7.72
N LEU A 32 -9.10 10.76 -6.54
CA LEU A 32 -9.72 10.23 -5.33
C LEU A 32 -10.90 11.08 -4.90
N LYS A 33 -11.95 10.44 -4.39
CA LYS A 33 -13.07 11.10 -3.74
C LYS A 33 -12.95 10.92 -2.23
N LEU A 34 -12.67 11.99 -1.51
CA LEU A 34 -12.65 11.99 -0.05
C LEU A 34 -14.08 12.11 0.48
N HIS A 35 -14.42 11.27 1.46
CA HIS A 35 -15.76 11.26 2.07
C HIS A 35 -15.77 11.97 3.41
N THR A 36 -14.78 11.69 4.25
CA THR A 36 -14.64 12.32 5.58
C THR A 36 -13.19 12.63 5.85
N ALA A 37 -12.95 13.71 6.57
CA ALA A 37 -11.65 14.03 7.14
C ALA A 37 -11.84 14.58 8.54
N GLU A 38 -11.05 14.09 9.50
CA GLU A 38 -11.06 14.55 10.86
C GLU A 38 -9.65 14.49 11.45
N ILE A 39 -9.34 15.42 12.34
CA ILE A 39 -8.05 15.49 13.02
C ILE A 39 -8.26 15.46 14.53
N ALA A 40 -7.56 14.56 15.20
CA ALA A 40 -7.42 14.56 16.65
C ALA A 40 -6.08 15.18 17.01
N VAL A 41 -6.09 16.26 17.79
CA VAL A 41 -4.88 16.93 18.27
C VAL A 41 -4.65 16.51 19.71
N ASP A 42 -3.38 16.30 20.09
CA ASP A 42 -2.98 15.78 21.41
C ASP A 42 -3.70 14.48 21.77
N ALA A 43 -3.62 13.50 20.88
CA ALA A 43 -4.34 12.23 20.93
C ALA A 43 -4.05 11.39 22.19
N GLY A 44 -4.42 11.92 23.37
CA GLY A 44 -4.57 11.16 24.60
C GLY A 44 -5.94 10.45 24.65
N LYS A 45 -6.19 9.69 25.73
CA LYS A 45 -7.43 8.89 25.89
C LYS A 45 -8.76 9.67 25.76
N ASN A 46 -8.73 11.01 25.79
CA ASN A 46 -9.89 11.89 25.70
C ASN A 46 -9.79 12.92 24.54
N ALA A 47 -8.99 12.66 23.51
CA ALA A 47 -8.86 13.56 22.38
C ALA A 47 -10.20 13.68 21.63
N SER A 48 -10.74 14.89 21.53
CA SER A 48 -11.86 15.18 20.63
C SER A 48 -11.32 15.34 19.21
N SER A 49 -11.95 14.66 18.24
CA SER A 49 -11.64 14.88 16.84
C SER A 49 -12.39 16.12 16.30
N ILE A 50 -11.70 16.90 15.49
CA ILE A 50 -12.24 18.07 14.80
C ILE A 50 -12.48 17.64 13.35
N LYS A 51 -13.72 17.67 12.91
CA LYS A 51 -14.08 17.34 11.52
C LYS A 51 -13.75 18.50 10.60
N ALA A 52 -13.24 18.18 9.41
CA ALA A 52 -13.14 19.17 8.33
C ALA A 52 -14.54 19.65 7.95
N SER A 53 -14.72 20.97 7.90
CA SER A 53 -15.95 21.61 7.45
C SER A 53 -16.05 21.71 5.93
N ASN A 54 -14.91 21.68 5.24
CA ASN A 54 -14.85 21.69 3.79
C ASN A 54 -13.65 20.89 3.27
N ILE A 55 -13.84 20.25 2.11
CA ILE A 55 -12.81 19.58 1.33
C ILE A 55 -12.80 20.19 -0.06
N SER A 56 -11.75 20.90 -0.41
CA SER A 56 -11.59 21.53 -1.73
C SER A 56 -10.47 20.88 -2.51
N TYR A 57 -10.63 20.74 -3.82
CA TYR A 57 -9.67 20.10 -4.72
C TYR A 57 -9.02 21.13 -5.63
N ASP A 58 -7.71 21.02 -5.79
CA ASP A 58 -6.91 21.67 -6.81
C ASP A 58 -6.40 20.58 -7.75
N GLU A 59 -7.20 20.25 -8.75
CA GLU A 59 -6.90 19.17 -9.71
C GLU A 59 -5.62 19.45 -10.50
N LYS A 60 -5.36 20.70 -10.84
CA LYS A 60 -4.18 21.12 -11.60
C LYS A 60 -2.89 20.79 -10.84
N ASN A 61 -2.86 21.00 -9.53
CA ASN A 61 -1.71 20.75 -8.67
C ASN A 61 -1.82 19.40 -7.94
N GLN A 62 -2.86 18.60 -8.21
CA GLN A 62 -3.09 17.31 -7.60
C GLN A 62 -3.06 17.36 -6.06
N ARG A 63 -3.85 18.29 -5.50
CA ARG A 63 -3.93 18.54 -4.06
C ARG A 63 -5.38 18.66 -3.60
N CYS A 64 -5.59 18.38 -2.33
CA CYS A 64 -6.81 18.78 -1.63
C CYS A 64 -6.46 19.58 -0.39
N THR A 65 -7.33 20.52 -0.03
CA THR A 65 -7.25 21.29 1.20
C THR A 65 -8.44 20.95 2.08
N LEU A 66 -8.14 20.50 3.28
CA LEU A 66 -9.10 20.25 4.35
C LEU A 66 -9.18 21.50 5.18
N SER A 67 -10.35 22.13 5.29
CA SER A 67 -10.58 23.33 6.09
C SER A 67 -11.34 22.98 7.36
N PHE A 68 -11.01 23.66 8.46
CA PHE A 68 -11.59 23.44 9.77
C PHE A 68 -12.17 24.74 10.32
N ASP A 69 -13.36 24.69 10.92
CA ASP A 69 -14.00 25.90 11.51
C ASP A 69 -13.22 26.41 12.71
N GLN A 70 -12.66 25.49 13.49
CA GLN A 70 -11.79 25.84 14.62
C GLN A 70 -10.31 25.77 14.22
N GLU A 71 -9.52 26.54 14.94
CA GLU A 71 -8.08 26.54 14.79
C GLU A 71 -7.48 25.26 15.37
N LEU A 72 -6.64 24.59 14.60
CA LEU A 72 -5.84 23.47 15.04
C LEU A 72 -4.63 24.02 15.80
N PRO A 73 -4.50 23.77 17.09
CA PRO A 73 -3.39 24.31 17.87
C PRO A 73 -2.07 23.64 17.46
N GLN A 74 -0.95 24.31 17.76
CA GLN A 74 0.36 23.69 17.66
C GLN A 74 0.42 22.43 18.54
N SER A 75 0.92 21.33 17.99
CA SER A 75 1.04 20.06 18.69
C SER A 75 2.09 19.17 18.04
N GLU A 76 2.82 18.43 18.85
CA GLU A 76 3.74 17.39 18.36
C GLU A 76 3.04 16.06 18.06
N LYS A 77 1.76 15.92 18.44
CA LYS A 77 0.98 14.70 18.25
C LYS A 77 -0.41 15.03 17.72
N ALA A 78 -0.64 14.77 16.47
CA ALA A 78 -1.97 14.84 15.88
C ALA A 78 -2.17 13.63 14.95
N VAL A 79 -3.40 13.16 14.81
CA VAL A 79 -3.79 12.08 13.91
C VAL A 79 -4.85 12.58 12.96
N LEU A 80 -4.51 12.65 11.69
CA LEU A 80 -5.44 12.99 10.62
C LEU A 80 -6.02 11.70 10.03
N SER A 81 -7.31 11.50 10.15
CA SER A 81 -8.04 10.34 9.62
C SER A 81 -8.89 10.76 8.44
N ILE A 82 -8.76 10.06 7.32
CA ILE A 82 -9.49 10.33 6.08
C ILE A 82 -10.09 9.03 5.55
N THR A 83 -11.37 9.06 5.17
CA THR A 83 -12.00 7.99 4.38
C THR A 83 -12.17 8.46 2.94
N PHE A 84 -11.90 7.58 2.01
CA PHE A 84 -11.90 7.93 0.59
C PHE A 84 -12.32 6.75 -0.29
N GLN A 85 -12.61 7.07 -1.55
CA GLN A 85 -12.84 6.12 -2.62
C GLN A 85 -11.88 6.42 -3.76
N GLY A 86 -11.31 5.38 -4.34
CA GLY A 86 -10.51 5.44 -5.56
C GLY A 86 -11.03 4.48 -6.62
N THR A 87 -10.46 4.58 -7.81
CA THR A 87 -10.73 3.69 -8.94
C THR A 87 -9.44 2.95 -9.32
N MET A 88 -9.52 1.63 -9.41
CA MET A 88 -8.44 0.81 -9.95
C MET A 88 -8.40 0.99 -11.46
N ASN A 89 -7.56 1.93 -11.92
CA ASN A 89 -7.41 2.25 -13.33
C ASN A 89 -6.70 1.11 -14.11
N ASN A 90 -6.44 1.32 -15.38
CA ASN A 90 -5.71 0.38 -16.26
C ASN A 90 -4.51 1.05 -16.97
N THR A 91 -3.97 2.12 -16.38
CA THR A 91 -2.89 2.94 -16.95
C THR A 91 -1.53 2.66 -16.32
N MET A 92 -1.43 1.66 -15.44
CA MET A 92 -0.20 1.27 -14.72
C MET A 92 0.40 2.41 -13.90
N ALA A 93 -0.45 3.25 -13.28
CA ALA A 93 -0.06 4.33 -12.39
C ALA A 93 -1.00 4.36 -11.19
N GLY A 94 -0.48 4.59 -9.99
CA GLY A 94 -1.25 4.51 -8.76
C GLY A 94 -1.64 3.07 -8.42
N PHE A 95 -2.88 2.84 -8.04
CA PHE A 95 -3.43 1.51 -7.82
C PHE A 95 -4.25 1.11 -9.05
N TYR A 96 -3.83 0.05 -9.73
CA TYR A 96 -4.36 -0.31 -11.03
C TYR A 96 -4.64 -1.81 -11.18
N ARG A 97 -5.39 -2.17 -12.20
CA ARG A 97 -5.68 -3.54 -12.60
C ARG A 97 -4.95 -3.91 -13.88
N SER A 98 -4.47 -5.13 -13.94
CA SER A 98 -3.90 -5.75 -15.14
C SER A 98 -4.75 -6.93 -15.55
N LYS A 99 -5.13 -6.96 -16.83
CA LYS A 99 -5.87 -8.08 -17.41
C LYS A 99 -4.92 -9.19 -17.80
N TYR A 100 -5.37 -10.43 -17.68
CA TYR A 100 -4.67 -11.61 -18.18
C TYR A 100 -5.66 -12.67 -18.60
N THR A 101 -5.18 -13.58 -19.48
CA THR A 101 -5.93 -14.79 -19.84
C THR A 101 -5.37 -15.95 -19.01
N PRO A 102 -6.17 -16.61 -18.18
CA PRO A 102 -5.68 -17.71 -17.36
C PRO A 102 -5.29 -18.90 -18.26
N THR A 103 -4.21 -19.57 -17.88
CA THR A 103 -3.73 -20.79 -18.56
C THR A 103 -4.19 -22.07 -17.87
N VAL A 104 -4.74 -21.93 -16.68
CA VAL A 104 -5.31 -23.00 -15.84
C VAL A 104 -6.56 -22.48 -15.14
N GLU A 105 -7.35 -23.36 -14.51
CA GLU A 105 -8.54 -22.96 -13.75
C GLU A 105 -8.18 -21.96 -12.64
N PRO A 106 -8.72 -20.74 -12.67
CA PRO A 106 -8.41 -19.71 -11.68
C PRO A 106 -9.16 -19.93 -10.37
N ALA A 107 -8.69 -19.28 -9.31
CA ALA A 107 -9.35 -19.23 -8.03
C ALA A 107 -10.73 -18.54 -8.12
N LYS A 108 -11.67 -18.92 -7.27
CA LYS A 108 -13.08 -18.43 -7.33
C LYS A 108 -13.23 -16.93 -7.13
N GLY A 109 -12.35 -16.32 -6.29
CA GLY A 109 -12.38 -14.90 -5.98
C GLY A 109 -11.78 -13.98 -7.04
N VAL A 110 -11.30 -14.53 -8.17
CA VAL A 110 -10.68 -13.72 -9.22
C VAL A 110 -11.70 -12.79 -9.87
N ALA A 111 -11.37 -11.51 -9.88
CA ALA A 111 -12.15 -10.53 -10.62
C ALA A 111 -12.03 -10.77 -12.13
N LYS A 112 -13.16 -10.79 -12.81
CA LYS A 112 -13.22 -11.07 -14.25
C LYS A 112 -14.29 -10.25 -14.95
N ASP A 113 -14.11 -10.05 -16.24
CA ASP A 113 -15.15 -9.69 -17.20
C ASP A 113 -15.44 -10.89 -18.13
N ASP A 114 -16.13 -10.64 -19.24
CA ASP A 114 -16.51 -11.70 -20.17
C ASP A 114 -15.31 -12.38 -20.89
N GLU A 115 -14.17 -11.70 -20.96
CA GLU A 115 -13.00 -12.15 -21.74
C GLU A 115 -11.74 -12.36 -20.90
N HIS A 116 -11.60 -11.64 -19.77
CA HIS A 116 -10.34 -11.55 -19.06
C HIS A 116 -10.51 -11.69 -17.54
N HIS A 117 -9.43 -12.15 -16.91
CA HIS A 117 -9.24 -12.10 -15.47
C HIS A 117 -8.33 -10.95 -15.10
N TYR A 118 -8.41 -10.52 -13.86
CA TYR A 118 -7.68 -9.34 -13.38
C TYR A 118 -6.86 -9.66 -12.14
N MET A 119 -5.65 -9.10 -12.12
CA MET A 119 -4.85 -8.92 -10.93
C MET A 119 -4.71 -7.43 -10.66
N PHE A 120 -4.33 -7.07 -9.45
CA PHE A 120 -4.24 -5.69 -8.97
C PHE A 120 -2.86 -5.45 -8.39
N SER A 121 -2.27 -4.30 -8.73
CA SER A 121 -0.97 -3.89 -8.21
C SER A 121 -0.83 -2.39 -8.17
N THR A 122 0.25 -1.92 -7.58
CA THR A 122 0.56 -0.49 -7.48
C THR A 122 1.83 -0.16 -8.25
N GLN A 123 1.88 1.09 -8.75
CA GLN A 123 3.07 1.76 -9.25
C GLN A 123 3.01 3.22 -8.82
N PHE A 124 3.87 3.62 -7.89
CA PHE A 124 3.84 4.94 -7.26
C PHE A 124 4.98 5.86 -7.65
N GLU A 125 6.06 5.36 -8.19
CA GLU A 125 7.15 6.19 -8.67
C GLU A 125 6.74 6.91 -9.98
N SER A 126 6.93 8.21 -10.04
CA SER A 126 7.62 9.09 -9.08
C SER A 126 6.66 9.71 -8.05
N SER A 127 5.38 9.98 -8.39
CA SER A 127 4.42 10.76 -7.58
C SER A 127 2.98 10.28 -7.75
N ASP A 128 2.80 8.97 -7.83
CA ASP A 128 1.48 8.35 -8.08
C ASP A 128 0.89 7.67 -6.84
N ALA A 129 1.53 7.75 -5.65
CA ALA A 129 0.91 7.33 -4.39
C ALA A 129 -0.39 8.12 -4.12
N ARG A 130 -0.41 9.41 -4.47
CA ARG A 130 -1.58 10.30 -4.40
C ARG A 130 -2.78 9.85 -5.22
N ARG A 131 -2.60 8.93 -6.18
CA ARG A 131 -3.70 8.30 -6.94
C ARG A 131 -4.32 7.13 -6.21
N ALA A 132 -3.63 6.60 -5.19
CA ALA A 132 -4.08 5.44 -4.44
C ALA A 132 -4.61 5.79 -3.06
N PHE A 133 -4.06 6.80 -2.40
CA PHE A 133 -4.51 7.30 -1.10
C PHE A 133 -4.07 8.75 -0.90
N PRO A 134 -4.81 9.57 -0.12
CA PRO A 134 -4.40 10.93 0.20
C PRO A 134 -3.17 10.90 1.13
N CYS A 135 -2.11 11.63 0.77
CA CYS A 135 -0.84 11.60 1.50
C CYS A 135 -0.01 12.86 1.28
N PHE A 136 1.09 13.00 2.01
CA PHE A 136 2.15 13.95 1.73
C PHE A 136 3.15 13.30 0.76
N ASP A 137 2.87 13.40 -0.54
CA ASP A 137 3.56 12.66 -1.60
C ASP A 137 4.79 13.41 -2.11
N GLU A 138 5.72 13.65 -1.17
CA GLU A 138 7.03 14.27 -1.40
C GLU A 138 8.12 13.31 -0.89
N PRO A 139 9.19 13.05 -1.66
CA PRO A 139 10.16 12.01 -1.32
C PRO A 139 10.93 12.25 -0.02
N ASN A 140 11.00 13.50 0.45
CA ASN A 140 11.62 13.88 1.72
C ASN A 140 10.67 13.77 2.93
N LEU A 141 9.37 13.67 2.71
CA LEU A 141 8.36 13.49 3.77
C LEU A 141 8.14 12.00 4.02
N LYS A 142 9.13 11.39 4.65
CA LYS A 142 9.15 9.95 4.91
C LYS A 142 8.33 9.59 6.14
N ALA A 143 7.75 8.39 6.11
CA ALA A 143 7.00 7.81 7.23
C ALA A 143 7.21 6.30 7.32
N THR A 144 6.79 5.70 8.41
CA THR A 144 6.52 4.26 8.49
C THR A 144 5.10 3.99 8.05
N PHE A 145 4.86 2.82 7.48
CA PHE A 145 3.52 2.42 7.03
C PHE A 145 3.11 1.14 7.75
N ASP A 146 1.95 1.18 8.38
CA ASP A 146 1.18 0.02 8.79
C ASP A 146 0.12 -0.20 7.71
N PHE A 147 0.16 -1.31 7.02
CA PHE A 147 -0.71 -1.56 5.88
C PHE A 147 -1.54 -2.81 6.07
N GLU A 148 -2.81 -2.71 5.76
CA GLU A 148 -3.72 -3.85 5.67
C GLU A 148 -4.62 -3.73 4.46
N MET A 149 -5.05 -4.86 3.93
CA MET A 149 -6.03 -4.91 2.84
C MET A 149 -7.04 -6.02 3.05
N GLU A 150 -8.28 -5.74 2.63
CA GLU A 150 -9.34 -6.72 2.53
C GLU A 150 -9.43 -7.24 1.11
N VAL A 151 -9.30 -8.55 0.95
CA VAL A 151 -9.30 -9.23 -0.35
C VAL A 151 -10.18 -10.50 -0.29
N PRO A 152 -10.65 -11.03 -1.43
CA PRO A 152 -11.27 -12.36 -1.47
C PRO A 152 -10.38 -13.42 -0.80
N GLU A 153 -10.99 -14.35 -0.05
CA GLU A 153 -10.26 -15.27 0.84
C GLU A 153 -9.30 -16.22 0.13
N ASP A 154 -9.56 -16.55 -1.13
CA ASP A 154 -8.77 -17.45 -1.96
C ASP A 154 -7.68 -16.74 -2.80
N LEU A 155 -7.58 -15.41 -2.70
CA LEU A 155 -6.53 -14.65 -3.39
C LEU A 155 -5.31 -14.40 -2.48
N THR A 156 -4.16 -14.26 -3.10
CA THR A 156 -2.92 -13.88 -2.44
C THR A 156 -2.79 -12.37 -2.38
N ALA A 157 -2.45 -11.84 -1.21
CA ALA A 157 -2.14 -10.43 -0.98
C ALA A 157 -0.64 -10.28 -0.66
N LEU A 158 0.00 -9.29 -1.24
CA LEU A 158 1.43 -8.98 -1.10
C LEU A 158 1.62 -7.50 -0.81
N SER A 159 2.65 -7.16 -0.02
CA SER A 159 3.09 -5.79 0.21
C SER A 159 4.61 -5.73 0.44
N ASN A 160 5.14 -4.55 0.80
CA ASN A 160 6.57 -4.37 1.08
C ASN A 160 7.10 -5.27 2.20
N MET A 161 6.25 -5.61 3.15
CA MET A 161 6.63 -6.32 4.36
C MET A 161 5.97 -7.71 4.41
N PRO A 162 6.53 -8.65 5.18
CA PRO A 162 5.88 -9.93 5.42
C PRO A 162 4.48 -9.78 5.99
N GLU A 163 3.63 -10.76 5.71
CA GLU A 163 2.34 -10.91 6.37
C GLU A 163 2.55 -11.07 7.88
N LYS A 164 1.85 -10.24 8.65
CA LYS A 164 1.82 -10.27 10.11
C LYS A 164 0.68 -11.14 10.61
N GLU A 165 -0.49 -10.95 10.04
CA GLU A 165 -1.71 -11.62 10.45
C GLU A 165 -2.74 -11.65 9.32
N THR A 166 -3.48 -12.73 9.22
CA THR A 166 -4.69 -12.82 8.40
C THR A 166 -5.90 -13.12 9.27
N LYS A 167 -6.94 -12.30 9.13
CA LYS A 167 -8.21 -12.43 9.83
C LYS A 167 -9.35 -12.61 8.86
N LYS A 168 -10.40 -13.30 9.32
CA LYS A 168 -11.65 -13.36 8.60
C LYS A 168 -12.31 -11.98 8.55
N SER A 169 -12.74 -11.54 7.37
CA SER A 169 -13.50 -10.30 7.25
C SER A 169 -14.96 -10.47 7.72
N LYS A 170 -15.60 -9.35 8.04
CA LYS A 170 -17.06 -9.28 8.22
C LYS A 170 -17.78 -9.46 6.89
N ASN A 171 -17.15 -9.15 5.78
CA ASN A 171 -17.69 -9.39 4.43
C ASN A 171 -17.48 -10.87 4.08
N ALA A 172 -18.58 -11.57 3.79
CA ALA A 172 -18.54 -13.00 3.47
C ALA A 172 -17.61 -13.26 2.27
N GLY A 173 -16.77 -14.30 2.35
CA GLY A 173 -15.82 -14.69 1.31
C GLY A 173 -14.58 -13.79 1.21
N HIS A 174 -14.33 -12.94 2.22
CA HIS A 174 -13.16 -12.05 2.28
C HIS A 174 -12.32 -12.30 3.53
N LYS A 175 -11.06 -11.96 3.43
CA LYS A 175 -10.08 -11.91 4.52
C LYS A 175 -9.43 -10.54 4.58
N ILE A 176 -8.96 -10.16 5.77
CA ILE A 176 -8.12 -8.98 5.99
C ILE A 176 -6.71 -9.48 6.24
N VAL A 177 -5.78 -9.04 5.42
CA VAL A 177 -4.36 -9.33 5.54
C VAL A 177 -3.64 -8.08 6.04
N SER A 178 -3.02 -8.17 7.20
CA SER A 178 -2.19 -7.11 7.78
C SER A 178 -0.72 -7.48 7.60
N PHE A 179 0.11 -6.49 7.31
CA PHE A 179 1.54 -6.65 7.09
C PHE A 179 2.35 -6.06 8.24
N GLU A 180 3.60 -6.50 8.38
CA GLU A 180 4.52 -5.89 9.34
C GLU A 180 4.77 -4.42 8.98
N LYS A 181 5.06 -3.59 9.99
CA LYS A 181 5.35 -2.17 9.81
C LYS A 181 6.61 -1.97 8.98
N THR A 182 6.55 -1.07 8.00
CA THR A 182 7.71 -0.74 7.17
C THR A 182 8.77 0.03 7.97
N PRO A 183 10.04 0.00 7.54
CA PRO A 183 10.99 1.04 7.94
C PRO A 183 10.51 2.42 7.46
N VAL A 184 11.18 3.47 7.95
CA VAL A 184 10.94 4.85 7.47
C VAL A 184 11.32 4.95 6.00
N MET A 185 10.36 5.25 5.15
CA MET A 185 10.55 5.31 3.70
C MET A 185 9.64 6.35 3.05
N SER A 186 9.95 6.72 1.80
CA SER A 186 9.12 7.63 1.00
C SER A 186 7.87 6.92 0.49
N THR A 187 6.80 7.68 0.21
CA THR A 187 5.52 7.17 -0.29
C THR A 187 5.64 6.37 -1.58
N TYR A 188 6.51 6.79 -2.50
CA TYR A 188 6.68 6.12 -3.80
C TYR A 188 7.24 4.69 -3.70
N LEU A 189 7.81 4.30 -2.56
CA LEU A 189 8.30 2.96 -2.30
C LEU A 189 7.22 2.02 -1.75
N LEU A 190 6.08 2.54 -1.29
CA LEU A 190 4.98 1.72 -0.80
C LEU A 190 4.37 0.95 -1.97
N ALA A 191 4.17 -0.35 -1.78
CA ALA A 191 3.63 -1.21 -2.82
C ALA A 191 2.70 -2.27 -2.23
N TRP A 192 1.69 -2.64 -3.01
CA TRP A 192 0.86 -3.82 -2.74
C TRP A 192 0.37 -4.44 -4.04
N ALA A 193 0.05 -5.72 -3.96
CA ALA A 193 -0.59 -6.44 -5.04
C ALA A 193 -1.51 -7.51 -4.46
N PHE A 194 -2.58 -7.84 -5.19
CA PHE A 194 -3.36 -9.02 -4.90
C PHE A 194 -3.92 -9.65 -6.17
N GLY A 195 -4.11 -10.96 -6.12
CA GLY A 195 -4.58 -11.72 -7.26
C GLY A 195 -4.46 -13.23 -7.03
N ASP A 196 -4.82 -13.97 -8.05
CA ASP A 196 -4.62 -15.42 -8.08
C ASP A 196 -3.17 -15.72 -8.46
N PHE A 197 -2.30 -15.65 -7.44
CA PHE A 197 -0.86 -15.83 -7.59
C PHE A 197 -0.42 -17.20 -7.11
N GLU A 198 0.59 -17.72 -7.80
CA GLU A 198 1.46 -18.79 -7.35
C GLU A 198 2.92 -18.31 -7.40
N TYR A 199 3.83 -19.03 -6.80
CA TYR A 199 5.24 -18.63 -6.77
C TYR A 199 6.18 -19.83 -6.92
N ILE A 200 7.41 -19.49 -7.33
CA ILE A 200 8.59 -20.32 -7.14
C ILE A 200 9.48 -19.64 -6.10
N GLU A 201 10.24 -20.45 -5.35
CA GLU A 201 11.06 -19.99 -4.23
C GLU A 201 12.48 -20.55 -4.34
N ASP A 202 13.45 -19.74 -3.97
CA ASP A 202 14.82 -20.12 -3.70
C ASP A 202 15.34 -19.29 -2.52
N PHE A 203 16.56 -19.52 -2.09
CA PHE A 203 17.13 -18.87 -0.94
C PHE A 203 18.44 -18.16 -1.31
N THR A 204 18.72 -17.04 -0.65
CA THR A 204 20.04 -16.40 -0.72
C THR A 204 21.13 -17.36 -0.27
N LYS A 205 22.32 -17.28 -0.86
CA LYS A 205 23.49 -18.04 -0.42
C LYS A 205 24.08 -17.46 0.87
N ARG A 206 24.02 -16.13 0.98
CA ARG A 206 24.45 -15.41 2.18
C ARG A 206 23.40 -15.55 3.29
N LYS A 207 23.89 -15.61 4.54
CA LYS A 207 23.01 -15.61 5.71
C LYS A 207 22.80 -14.18 6.23
N TYR A 208 21.55 -13.84 6.51
CA TYR A 208 21.11 -12.60 7.12
C TYR A 208 20.56 -12.94 8.50
N ASN A 209 21.16 -12.37 9.55
CA ASN A 209 20.85 -12.74 10.93
C ASN A 209 20.89 -14.26 11.18
N GLY A 210 21.88 -14.95 10.58
CA GLY A 210 22.10 -16.38 10.73
C GLY A 210 21.20 -17.30 9.86
N LYS A 211 20.28 -16.74 9.06
CA LYS A 211 19.36 -17.50 8.18
C LYS A 211 19.49 -17.05 6.72
N ASN A 212 19.34 -17.98 5.79
CA ASN A 212 19.17 -17.65 4.38
C ASN A 212 17.80 -17.02 4.18
N LEU A 213 17.69 -15.97 3.37
CA LEU A 213 16.43 -15.31 3.06
C LEU A 213 15.69 -16.09 1.97
N PRO A 214 14.39 -16.35 2.12
CA PRO A 214 13.57 -16.84 1.02
C PRO A 214 13.38 -15.72 0.00
N VAL A 215 13.57 -16.05 -1.26
CA VAL A 215 13.33 -15.18 -2.41
C VAL A 215 12.24 -15.83 -3.26
N ARG A 216 11.17 -15.10 -3.55
CA ARG A 216 10.02 -15.61 -4.27
C ARG A 216 9.73 -14.78 -5.51
N VAL A 217 9.39 -15.45 -6.59
CA VAL A 217 8.85 -14.83 -7.78
C VAL A 217 7.41 -15.26 -7.93
N TYR A 218 6.50 -14.32 -7.79
CA TYR A 218 5.06 -14.53 -7.94
C TYR A 218 4.62 -14.27 -9.37
N THR A 219 3.75 -15.13 -9.87
CA THR A 219 3.12 -14.99 -11.18
C THR A 219 1.62 -15.24 -11.06
N THR A 220 0.86 -14.87 -12.07
CA THR A 220 -0.50 -15.39 -12.20
C THR A 220 -0.45 -16.92 -12.36
N ARG A 221 -1.48 -17.60 -11.87
CA ARG A 221 -1.55 -19.07 -11.81
C ARG A 221 -1.31 -19.71 -13.20
N GLY A 222 -0.50 -20.77 -13.21
CA GLY A 222 -0.11 -21.51 -14.43
C GLY A 222 1.19 -21.02 -15.09
N LEU A 223 1.80 -19.93 -14.60
CA LEU A 223 2.99 -19.31 -15.21
C LEU A 223 4.26 -19.36 -14.35
N LYS A 224 4.23 -19.98 -13.17
CA LYS A 224 5.36 -19.94 -12.21
C LYS A 224 6.69 -20.40 -12.79
N GLU A 225 6.67 -21.39 -13.69
CA GLU A 225 7.89 -21.91 -14.31
C GLU A 225 8.63 -20.89 -15.19
N GLN A 226 7.91 -19.86 -15.67
CA GLN A 226 8.49 -18.75 -16.43
C GLN A 226 9.31 -17.80 -15.54
N GLY A 227 9.11 -17.85 -14.23
CA GLY A 227 9.84 -17.05 -13.25
C GLY A 227 11.27 -17.50 -12.93
N LYS A 228 11.75 -18.62 -13.49
CA LYS A 228 13.06 -19.23 -13.12
C LYS A 228 14.24 -18.28 -13.28
N LEU A 229 14.36 -17.61 -14.42
CA LEU A 229 15.45 -16.66 -14.66
C LEU A 229 15.39 -15.48 -13.67
N ALA A 230 14.19 -14.96 -13.40
CA ALA A 230 13.99 -13.88 -12.45
C ALA A 230 14.39 -14.31 -11.02
N LEU A 231 14.02 -15.54 -10.63
CA LEU A 231 14.36 -16.09 -9.33
C LEU A 231 15.88 -16.28 -9.17
N GLU A 232 16.53 -16.87 -10.17
CA GLU A 232 17.98 -17.07 -10.19
C GLU A 232 18.73 -15.73 -10.09
N SER A 233 18.28 -14.72 -10.83
CA SER A 233 18.87 -13.39 -10.78
C SER A 233 18.61 -12.69 -9.44
N ALA A 234 17.40 -12.79 -8.91
CA ALA A 234 16.98 -12.07 -7.72
C ALA A 234 17.81 -12.43 -6.49
N HIS A 235 18.00 -13.73 -6.19
CA HIS A 235 18.76 -14.10 -5.00
C HIS A 235 20.26 -13.73 -5.12
N GLN A 236 20.84 -13.76 -6.35
CA GLN A 236 22.22 -13.33 -6.59
C GLN A 236 22.36 -11.81 -6.41
N VAL A 237 21.41 -11.04 -6.93
CA VAL A 237 21.37 -9.58 -6.80
C VAL A 237 21.24 -9.16 -5.35
N VAL A 238 20.38 -9.81 -4.57
CA VAL A 238 20.26 -9.54 -3.12
C VAL A 238 21.61 -9.77 -2.40
N ASP A 239 22.28 -10.89 -2.66
CA ASP A 239 23.58 -11.20 -2.07
C ASP A 239 24.65 -10.20 -2.49
N TYR A 240 24.73 -9.87 -3.78
CA TYR A 240 25.70 -8.90 -4.32
C TYR A 240 25.50 -7.50 -3.72
N PHE A 241 24.29 -6.96 -3.77
CA PHE A 241 24.04 -5.63 -3.22
C PHE A 241 24.23 -5.57 -1.71
N SER A 242 23.94 -6.62 -0.97
CA SER A 242 24.20 -6.64 0.47
C SER A 242 25.71 -6.66 0.81
N GLU A 243 26.55 -7.16 -0.09
CA GLU A 243 28.00 -7.13 0.06
C GLU A 243 28.57 -5.74 -0.25
N VAL A 244 28.12 -5.13 -1.36
CA VAL A 244 28.65 -3.85 -1.86
C VAL A 244 28.07 -2.65 -1.10
N THR A 245 26.84 -2.73 -0.61
CA THR A 245 26.13 -1.63 0.04
C THR A 245 25.70 -2.00 1.46
N THR A 246 26.65 -2.06 2.37
CA THR A 246 26.41 -2.40 3.79
C THR A 246 25.33 -1.54 4.48
N HIS A 247 24.95 -0.40 3.91
CA HIS A 247 23.91 0.50 4.43
C HIS A 247 22.53 0.35 3.77
N LEU A 248 22.44 -0.05 2.49
CA LEU A 248 21.18 -0.07 1.75
C LEU A 248 20.28 -1.25 2.15
N MET A 249 20.86 -2.41 2.44
CA MET A 249 20.11 -3.63 2.73
C MET A 249 19.51 -3.67 4.13
N THR A 250 19.90 -2.80 5.04
CA THR A 250 19.24 -2.63 6.34
C THR A 250 17.82 -2.04 6.17
N VAL A 251 17.56 -1.42 5.03
CA VAL A 251 16.27 -0.77 4.70
C VAL A 251 15.38 -1.69 3.86
N ILE A 252 15.96 -2.55 3.02
CA ILE A 252 15.21 -3.42 2.08
C ILE A 252 14.93 -4.80 2.69
N VAL A 253 15.81 -5.29 3.55
CA VAL A 253 15.58 -6.55 4.27
C VAL A 253 14.90 -6.23 5.60
N PRO A 254 13.62 -6.57 5.78
CA PRO A 254 12.95 -6.40 7.05
C PRO A 254 13.79 -7.07 8.14
N ARG A 255 13.95 -6.42 9.28
CA ARG A 255 14.44 -7.10 10.48
C ARG A 255 13.56 -8.33 10.68
N LEU A 256 14.09 -9.49 10.34
CA LEU A 256 13.53 -10.74 10.80
C LEU A 256 13.70 -10.71 12.32
N THR A 257 12.73 -10.10 13.01
CA THR A 257 12.65 -10.17 14.46
C THR A 257 12.39 -11.64 14.80
N THR A 258 13.39 -12.24 15.37
CA THR A 258 13.26 -13.51 16.06
C THR A 258 12.32 -13.30 17.25
N THR A 259 11.16 -13.90 17.22
CA THR A 259 10.49 -14.38 18.43
C THR A 259 11.05 -15.74 18.75
#